data_fba1b84efdacfb4d87cc6e3a9abfe079
#
_entry.id   fba1b84efdacfb4d87cc6e3a9abfe079
#
_cell.length_a   1.000
_cell.length_b   1.000
_cell.length_c   1.000
_cell.angle_alpha   90.00
_cell.angle_beta   90.00
_cell.angle_gamma   90.00
#
_symmetry.space_group_name_H-M   'P 1'
#
loop_
_entity.id
_entity.type
_entity.pdbx_description
1 polymer ?
#
loop_
_entity_poly.entity_id
_entity_poly.type
_entity_poly.pdbx_seq_one_letter_code
_entity_poly.pdbx_strand_id
1 'polypeptide(L)'
;MTLAEEFKKNGYRTGLFGKWHLGDAKEFLPTRHGFDEYVGIPYSNDMDWNVNGITFDKLISSPDLYEEYSKISSAITEKIFNPDINDWNVPLLRSIKELDEFTDEVLEKPADQNLITKNYTKYSLNFLEESVRNNEPFFLFLSHSMPHVPLFRSKDFIGKSKLGIYGDVIEEIDWSVGQIVN
;
A
#
# COMPACT_ATOMS: atom_id res chain seq x y z
N MET A 1 -9.65 8.42 18.95
CA MET A 1 -8.22 8.64 19.29
C MET A 1 -7.43 7.44 18.81
N THR A 2 -6.50 7.65 17.91
CA THR A 2 -5.63 6.62 17.35
C THR A 2 -4.29 6.59 18.10
N LEU A 3 -3.50 5.52 17.91
CA LEU A 3 -2.15 5.43 18.45
C LEU A 3 -1.24 6.56 17.91
N ALA A 4 -1.37 6.88 16.62
CA ALA A 4 -0.63 7.99 16.00
C ALA A 4 -0.97 9.35 16.63
N GLU A 5 -2.26 9.63 16.88
CA GLU A 5 -2.67 10.84 17.60
C GLU A 5 -2.05 10.93 19.00
N GLU A 6 -1.92 9.81 19.70
CA GLU A 6 -1.32 9.78 21.04
C GLU A 6 0.19 10.02 20.98
N PHE A 7 0.92 9.39 20.06
CA PHE A 7 2.34 9.69 19.85
C PHE A 7 2.57 11.15 19.47
N LYS A 8 1.74 11.68 18.57
CA LYS A 8 1.84 13.09 18.14
C LYS A 8 1.65 14.08 19.29
N LYS A 9 0.69 13.85 20.20
CA LYS A 9 0.50 14.65 21.41
C LYS A 9 1.73 14.67 22.32
N ASN A 10 2.54 13.60 22.26
CA ASN A 10 3.77 13.47 23.03
C ASN A 10 5.01 13.93 22.24
N GLY A 11 4.84 14.68 21.16
CA GLY A 11 5.92 15.30 20.40
C GLY A 11 6.66 14.38 19.43
N TYR A 12 6.07 13.23 19.08
CA TYR A 12 6.62 12.33 18.08
C TYR A 12 6.21 12.77 16.67
N ARG A 13 7.13 12.71 15.71
CA ARG A 13 6.82 12.70 14.29
C ARG A 13 6.23 11.36 13.92
N THR A 14 5.16 11.35 13.11
CA THR A 14 4.38 10.13 12.87
C THR A 14 4.27 9.83 11.37
N GLY A 15 4.63 8.63 10.95
CA GLY A 15 4.58 8.21 9.55
C GLY A 15 3.92 6.85 9.36
N LEU A 16 3.12 6.72 8.29
CA LEU A 16 2.56 5.46 7.84
C LEU A 16 2.99 5.18 6.41
N PHE A 17 3.62 4.01 6.20
CA PHE A 17 4.04 3.56 4.88
C PHE A 17 3.49 2.17 4.60
N GLY A 18 2.60 2.07 3.60
CA GLY A 18 1.95 0.81 3.29
C GLY A 18 0.44 0.89 3.07
N LYS A 19 -0.25 -0.25 3.25
CA LYS A 19 -1.69 -0.35 3.09
C LYS A 19 -2.43 0.27 4.26
N TRP A 20 -3.40 1.17 3.97
CA TRP A 20 -4.25 1.80 4.97
C TRP A 20 -5.53 1.00 5.28
N HIS A 21 -6.37 0.75 4.30
CA HIS A 21 -7.62 -0.03 4.32
C HIS A 21 -8.70 0.47 5.31
N LEU A 22 -8.70 1.77 5.60
CA LEU A 22 -9.70 2.41 6.48
C LEU A 22 -10.42 3.60 5.80
N GLY A 23 -10.44 3.59 4.46
CA GLY A 23 -11.09 4.59 3.62
C GLY A 23 -10.11 5.32 2.70
N ASP A 24 -10.58 5.65 1.50
CA ASP A 24 -9.82 6.26 0.41
C ASP A 24 -10.22 7.71 0.13
N ALA A 25 -11.38 8.16 0.66
CA ALA A 25 -11.75 9.56 0.58
C ALA A 25 -10.80 10.43 1.44
N LYS A 26 -10.58 11.67 1.02
CA LYS A 26 -9.58 12.57 1.63
C LYS A 26 -9.69 12.68 3.14
N GLU A 27 -10.91 12.74 3.66
CA GLU A 27 -11.20 12.82 5.10
C GLU A 27 -10.82 11.57 5.88
N PHE A 28 -10.62 10.43 5.21
CA PHE A 28 -10.26 9.16 5.83
C PHE A 28 -8.78 8.80 5.69
N LEU A 29 -7.99 9.60 4.96
CA LEU A 29 -6.56 9.31 4.79
C LEU A 29 -5.80 9.40 6.13
N PRO A 30 -4.72 8.64 6.31
CA PRO A 30 -3.95 8.54 7.56
C PRO A 30 -3.59 9.88 8.19
N THR A 31 -3.29 10.90 7.40
CA THR A 31 -2.90 12.23 7.88
C THR A 31 -4.02 12.95 8.64
N ARG A 32 -5.29 12.56 8.47
CA ARG A 32 -6.44 13.04 9.25
C ARG A 32 -6.61 12.27 10.55
N HIS A 33 -5.80 11.20 10.76
CA HIS A 33 -5.90 10.29 11.90
C HIS A 33 -4.58 10.21 12.70
N GLY A 34 -3.83 11.31 12.72
CA GLY A 34 -2.67 11.50 13.59
C GLY A 34 -1.32 11.26 12.92
N PHE A 35 -1.26 10.87 11.65
CA PHE A 35 0.00 10.77 10.92
C PHE A 35 0.39 12.11 10.27
N ASP A 36 1.68 12.42 10.26
CA ASP A 36 2.25 13.58 9.57
C ASP A 36 2.50 13.27 8.09
N GLU A 37 2.92 12.03 7.82
CA GLU A 37 3.20 11.57 6.47
C GLU A 37 2.61 10.19 6.21
N TYR A 38 2.07 10.01 5.00
CA TYR A 38 1.58 8.75 4.48
C TYR A 38 2.05 8.54 3.05
N VAL A 39 2.60 7.36 2.76
CA VAL A 39 2.76 6.88 1.39
C VAL A 39 2.30 5.43 1.31
N GLY A 40 1.28 5.16 0.49
CA GLY A 40 0.75 3.82 0.41
C GLY A 40 -0.46 3.66 -0.49
N ILE A 41 -1.04 2.46 -0.47
CA ILE A 41 -2.31 2.16 -1.12
C ILE A 41 -3.46 2.31 -0.13
N PRO A 42 -4.57 2.95 -0.53
CA PRO A 42 -5.65 3.29 0.42
C PRO A 42 -6.50 2.09 0.81
N TYR A 43 -6.47 1.02 0.03
CA TYR A 43 -7.22 -0.23 0.24
C TYR A 43 -6.38 -1.45 -0.14
N SER A 44 -6.97 -2.64 -0.18
CA SER A 44 -6.22 -3.86 -0.51
C SER A 44 -5.79 -3.89 -1.97
N ASN A 45 -4.64 -4.48 -2.22
CA ASN A 45 -4.01 -4.56 -3.54
C ASN A 45 -4.75 -5.44 -4.56
N ASP A 46 -5.72 -6.23 -4.12
CA ASP A 46 -6.63 -7.04 -4.95
C ASP A 46 -7.94 -6.32 -5.31
N MET A 47 -8.14 -5.13 -4.79
CA MET A 47 -9.26 -4.27 -5.14
C MET A 47 -8.96 -3.45 -6.40
N ASP A 48 -9.98 -2.77 -6.95
CA ASP A 48 -9.86 -1.93 -8.16
C ASP A 48 -9.29 -2.68 -9.39
N TRP A 49 -9.71 -3.93 -9.56
CA TRP A 49 -9.31 -4.74 -10.71
C TRP A 49 -10.04 -4.33 -12.01
N ASN A 50 -9.38 -4.61 -13.12
CA ASN A 50 -9.92 -4.47 -14.48
C ASN A 50 -9.76 -5.80 -15.24
N VAL A 51 -10.83 -6.53 -15.38
CA VAL A 51 -10.82 -7.82 -16.10
C VAL A 51 -11.72 -7.76 -17.31
N ASN A 52 -11.14 -7.96 -18.48
CA ASN A 52 -11.86 -7.92 -19.77
C ASN A 52 -12.66 -6.61 -19.98
N GLY A 53 -12.16 -5.47 -19.47
CA GLY A 53 -12.84 -4.18 -19.57
C GLY A 53 -13.98 -3.97 -18.55
N ILE A 54 -14.21 -4.93 -17.67
CA ILE A 54 -15.12 -4.81 -16.53
C ILE A 54 -14.27 -4.42 -15.33
N THR A 55 -14.56 -3.23 -14.77
CA THR A 55 -13.93 -2.75 -13.54
C THR A 55 -14.77 -3.10 -12.33
N PHE A 56 -14.15 -3.06 -11.14
CA PHE A 56 -14.86 -3.23 -9.88
C PHE A 56 -16.06 -2.28 -9.76
N ASP A 57 -15.89 -1.00 -10.09
CA ASP A 57 -16.96 0.01 -10.01
C ASP A 57 -18.12 -0.28 -10.96
N LYS A 58 -17.83 -0.72 -12.19
CA LYS A 58 -18.87 -1.14 -13.14
C LYS A 58 -19.65 -2.33 -12.61
N LEU A 59 -18.95 -3.29 -12.01
CA LEU A 59 -19.60 -4.48 -11.48
C LEU A 59 -20.57 -4.13 -10.34
N ILE A 60 -20.11 -3.37 -9.32
CA ILE A 60 -20.96 -3.04 -8.16
C ILE A 60 -22.12 -2.11 -8.52
N SER A 61 -22.03 -1.40 -9.65
CA SER A 61 -23.09 -0.53 -10.17
C SER A 61 -24.07 -1.27 -11.10
N SER A 62 -23.82 -2.55 -11.42
CA SER A 62 -24.68 -3.32 -12.30
C SER A 62 -25.95 -3.77 -11.59
N PRO A 63 -27.14 -3.61 -12.20
CA PRO A 63 -28.38 -4.17 -11.66
C PRO A 63 -28.36 -5.71 -11.63
N ASP A 64 -27.54 -6.33 -12.49
CA ASP A 64 -27.39 -7.78 -12.60
C ASP A 64 -26.04 -8.24 -12.02
N LEU A 65 -25.62 -7.66 -10.89
CA LEU A 65 -24.33 -7.88 -10.25
C LEU A 65 -23.89 -9.34 -10.18
N TYR A 66 -24.78 -10.24 -9.77
CA TYR A 66 -24.44 -11.65 -9.63
C TYR A 66 -24.15 -12.34 -10.96
N GLU A 67 -24.93 -12.04 -11.99
CA GLU A 67 -24.71 -12.60 -13.34
C GLU A 67 -23.41 -12.08 -13.94
N GLU A 68 -23.15 -10.78 -13.83
CA GLU A 68 -21.89 -10.18 -14.31
C GLU A 68 -20.67 -10.74 -13.58
N TYR A 69 -20.72 -10.85 -12.25
CA TYR A 69 -19.65 -11.46 -11.46
C TYR A 69 -19.39 -12.92 -11.87
N SER A 70 -20.43 -13.70 -12.07
CA SER A 70 -20.30 -15.13 -12.46
C SER A 70 -19.56 -15.31 -13.78
N LYS A 71 -19.69 -14.35 -14.72
CA LYS A 71 -19.02 -14.38 -16.03
C LYS A 71 -17.52 -14.12 -15.94
N ILE A 72 -17.07 -13.39 -14.91
CA ILE A 72 -15.67 -12.95 -14.79
C ILE A 72 -14.94 -13.55 -13.59
N SER A 73 -15.62 -14.26 -12.70
CA SER A 73 -15.03 -14.79 -11.47
C SER A 73 -13.83 -15.71 -11.71
N SER A 74 -13.89 -16.57 -12.74
CA SER A 74 -12.77 -17.42 -13.12
C SER A 74 -11.59 -16.60 -13.65
N ALA A 75 -11.85 -15.56 -14.43
CA ALA A 75 -10.81 -14.68 -14.93
C ALA A 75 -10.16 -13.86 -13.82
N ILE A 76 -10.94 -13.36 -12.85
CA ILE A 76 -10.38 -12.71 -11.65
C ILE A 76 -9.46 -13.68 -10.89
N THR A 77 -9.92 -14.93 -10.69
CA THR A 77 -9.12 -15.95 -10.01
C THR A 77 -7.80 -16.21 -10.74
N GLU A 78 -7.84 -16.32 -12.07
CA GLU A 78 -6.62 -16.49 -12.88
C GLU A 78 -5.65 -15.32 -12.68
N LYS A 79 -6.16 -14.08 -12.69
CA LYS A 79 -5.35 -12.87 -12.46
C LYS A 79 -4.73 -12.81 -11.07
N ILE A 80 -5.40 -13.33 -10.05
CA ILE A 80 -4.84 -13.43 -8.70
C ILE A 80 -3.63 -14.36 -8.67
N PHE A 81 -3.66 -15.48 -9.41
CA PHE A 81 -2.56 -16.45 -9.42
C PHE A 81 -1.46 -16.14 -10.44
N ASN A 82 -1.79 -15.43 -11.53
CA ASN A 82 -0.85 -14.99 -12.56
C ASN A 82 -1.00 -13.46 -12.78
N PRO A 83 -0.62 -12.64 -11.80
CA PRO A 83 -0.91 -11.22 -11.82
C PRO A 83 -0.05 -10.47 -12.83
N ASP A 84 -0.70 -9.53 -13.55
CA ASP A 84 -0.07 -8.43 -14.26
C ASP A 84 -0.47 -7.11 -13.57
N ILE A 85 0.44 -6.16 -13.46
CA ILE A 85 0.17 -4.87 -12.80
C ILE A 85 -0.97 -4.11 -13.48
N ASN A 86 -1.16 -4.30 -14.78
CA ASN A 86 -2.22 -3.65 -15.56
C ASN A 86 -3.63 -4.22 -15.30
N ASP A 87 -3.72 -5.35 -14.62
CA ASP A 87 -5.01 -5.92 -14.19
C ASP A 87 -5.58 -5.21 -12.94
N TRP A 88 -4.78 -4.35 -12.30
CA TRP A 88 -5.07 -3.72 -11.01
C TRP A 88 -4.84 -2.21 -11.09
N ASN A 89 -5.89 -1.44 -10.86
CA ASN A 89 -5.84 0.04 -10.99
C ASN A 89 -5.64 0.75 -9.63
N VAL A 90 -5.05 0.05 -8.67
CA VAL A 90 -4.80 0.55 -7.31
C VAL A 90 -3.83 1.73 -7.34
N PRO A 91 -4.14 2.88 -6.74
CA PRO A 91 -3.24 4.03 -6.72
C PRO A 91 -2.18 3.91 -5.62
N LEU A 92 -0.99 4.43 -5.87
CA LEU A 92 -0.03 4.79 -4.83
C LEU A 92 -0.25 6.26 -4.49
N LEU A 93 -0.63 6.53 -3.25
CA LEU A 93 -0.93 7.86 -2.75
C LEU A 93 0.19 8.37 -1.85
N ARG A 94 0.36 9.69 -1.83
CA ARG A 94 1.10 10.41 -0.80
C ARG A 94 0.19 11.42 -0.15
N SER A 95 0.24 11.52 1.17
CA SER A 95 -0.44 12.57 1.92
C SER A 95 0.49 13.10 3.00
N ILE A 96 0.60 14.42 3.09
CA ILE A 96 1.43 15.12 4.07
C ILE A 96 0.56 16.10 4.82
N LYS A 97 0.79 16.19 6.13
CA LYS A 97 0.23 17.24 6.98
C LYS A 97 1.33 18.18 7.43
N GLU A 98 1.25 19.44 7.01
CA GLU A 98 2.11 20.52 7.49
C GLU A 98 1.26 21.57 8.19
N LEU A 99 1.53 21.77 9.49
CA LEU A 99 0.67 22.62 10.35
C LEU A 99 -0.80 22.15 10.29
N ASP A 100 -1.69 22.96 9.73
CA ASP A 100 -3.12 22.67 9.56
C ASP A 100 -3.52 22.40 8.10
N GLU A 101 -2.54 22.32 7.20
CA GLU A 101 -2.76 22.05 5.79
C GLU A 101 -2.45 20.59 5.44
N PHE A 102 -3.16 20.09 4.42
CA PHE A 102 -3.00 18.74 3.90
C PHE A 102 -2.69 18.79 2.40
N THR A 103 -1.63 18.12 2.00
CA THR A 103 -1.29 17.92 0.60
C THR A 103 -1.49 16.46 0.24
N ASP A 104 -2.43 16.17 -0.65
CA ASP A 104 -2.72 14.82 -1.15
C ASP A 104 -2.39 14.73 -2.62
N GLU A 105 -1.62 13.72 -3.00
CA GLU A 105 -1.23 13.48 -4.40
C GLU A 105 -1.31 12.00 -4.76
N VAL A 106 -1.58 11.73 -6.03
CA VAL A 106 -1.47 10.40 -6.62
C VAL A 106 -0.08 10.29 -7.26
N LEU A 107 0.80 9.47 -6.67
CA LEU A 107 2.15 9.27 -7.18
C LEU A 107 2.16 8.39 -8.44
N GLU A 108 1.35 7.32 -8.41
CA GLU A 108 1.20 6.35 -9.50
C GLU A 108 -0.23 5.85 -9.58
N LYS A 109 -0.75 5.62 -10.80
CA LYS A 109 -2.01 4.92 -11.01
C LYS A 109 -2.04 4.28 -12.42
N PRO A 110 -2.03 2.93 -12.52
CA PRO A 110 -1.86 1.96 -11.44
C PRO A 110 -0.48 2.05 -10.78
N ALA A 111 -0.41 1.70 -9.50
CA ALA A 111 0.85 1.53 -8.79
C ALA A 111 1.62 0.33 -9.36
N ASP A 112 2.94 0.45 -9.53
CA ASP A 112 3.78 -0.71 -9.83
C ASP A 112 3.92 -1.60 -8.59
N GLN A 113 3.04 -2.59 -8.49
CA GLN A 113 3.00 -3.51 -7.36
C GLN A 113 4.26 -4.38 -7.24
N ASN A 114 5.06 -4.55 -8.32
CA ASN A 114 6.36 -5.22 -8.22
C ASN A 114 7.38 -4.42 -7.40
N LEU A 115 7.19 -3.11 -7.32
CA LEU A 115 8.08 -2.22 -6.57
C LEU A 115 7.49 -1.77 -5.23
N ILE A 116 6.28 -2.20 -4.89
CA ILE A 116 5.53 -1.63 -3.76
C ILE A 116 6.25 -1.82 -2.41
N THR A 117 6.82 -3.00 -2.14
CA THR A 117 7.59 -3.27 -0.93
C THR A 117 8.83 -2.39 -0.86
N LYS A 118 9.56 -2.22 -1.97
CA LYS A 118 10.72 -1.32 -2.05
C LYS A 118 10.34 0.15 -1.88
N ASN A 119 9.22 0.57 -2.46
CA ASN A 119 8.73 1.93 -2.30
C ASN A 119 8.42 2.23 -0.83
N TYR A 120 7.69 1.36 -0.14
CA TYR A 120 7.44 1.53 1.30
C TYR A 120 8.72 1.60 2.11
N THR A 121 9.68 0.73 1.83
CA THR A 121 11.00 0.74 2.48
C THR A 121 11.72 2.05 2.26
N LYS A 122 11.79 2.52 1.02
CA LYS A 122 12.45 3.78 0.65
C LYS A 122 11.84 4.99 1.37
N TYR A 123 10.51 5.11 1.35
CA TYR A 123 9.83 6.23 2.01
C TYR A 123 9.96 6.15 3.55
N SER A 124 9.93 4.95 4.11
CA SER A 124 10.20 4.74 5.53
C SER A 124 11.61 5.18 5.93
N LEU A 125 12.62 4.81 5.15
CA LEU A 125 14.02 5.23 5.40
C LEU A 125 14.18 6.74 5.31
N ASN A 126 13.61 7.39 4.29
CA ASN A 126 13.64 8.84 4.18
C ASN A 126 13.02 9.53 5.40
N PHE A 127 11.86 9.03 5.86
CA PHE A 127 11.18 9.53 7.05
C PHE A 127 12.06 9.38 8.32
N LEU A 128 12.72 8.23 8.48
CA LEU A 128 13.63 7.98 9.60
C LEU A 128 14.85 8.90 9.57
N GLU A 129 15.50 9.01 8.40
CA GLU A 129 16.67 9.88 8.21
C GLU A 129 16.35 11.35 8.51
N GLU A 130 15.19 11.83 8.07
CA GLU A 130 14.74 13.18 8.37
C GLU A 130 14.45 13.38 9.87
N SER A 131 13.78 12.42 10.51
CA SER A 131 13.48 12.48 11.93
C SER A 131 14.75 12.51 12.78
N VAL A 132 15.72 11.67 12.44
CA VAL A 132 17.04 11.66 13.12
C VAL A 132 17.79 12.97 12.91
N ARG A 133 17.82 13.50 11.68
CA ARG A 133 18.50 14.78 11.35
C ARG A 133 17.91 15.94 12.13
N ASN A 134 16.61 15.94 12.33
CA ASN A 134 15.89 16.99 13.07
C ASN A 134 15.90 16.76 14.60
N ASN A 135 16.47 15.63 15.06
CA ASN A 135 16.44 15.20 16.47
C ASN A 135 15.02 15.08 17.02
N GLU A 136 14.10 14.54 16.19
CA GLU A 136 12.70 14.31 16.54
C GLU A 136 12.48 12.83 16.89
N PRO A 137 11.84 12.51 18.02
CA PRO A 137 11.37 11.16 18.25
C PRO A 137 10.30 10.82 17.22
N PHE A 138 10.23 9.56 16.81
CA PHE A 138 9.32 9.16 15.74
C PHE A 138 8.47 7.94 16.10
N PHE A 139 7.31 7.85 15.46
CA PHE A 139 6.47 6.68 15.39
C PHE A 139 6.29 6.29 13.93
N LEU A 140 6.90 5.19 13.53
CA LEU A 140 6.80 4.62 12.19
C LEU A 140 5.84 3.42 12.20
N PHE A 141 4.80 3.47 11.35
CA PHE A 141 3.90 2.35 11.10
C PHE A 141 4.11 1.84 9.67
N LEU A 142 4.83 0.72 9.54
CA LEU A 142 5.09 0.06 8.27
C LEU A 142 4.10 -1.09 8.06
N SER A 143 3.07 -0.86 7.24
CA SER A 143 2.00 -1.83 6.94
C SER A 143 2.14 -2.37 5.52
N HIS A 144 2.98 -3.37 5.32
CA HIS A 144 3.17 -3.99 4.02
C HIS A 144 1.85 -4.49 3.41
N SER A 145 1.67 -4.29 2.09
CA SER A 145 0.55 -4.86 1.34
C SER A 145 0.73 -6.36 1.13
N MET A 146 1.97 -6.80 0.92
CA MET A 146 2.35 -8.19 0.83
C MET A 146 2.44 -8.82 2.23
N PRO A 147 2.15 -10.12 2.39
CA PRO A 147 1.92 -11.15 1.38
C PRO A 147 0.46 -11.37 1.01
N HIS A 148 -0.38 -10.33 0.99
CA HIS A 148 -1.74 -10.44 0.47
C HIS A 148 -1.72 -10.67 -1.05
N VAL A 149 -2.62 -11.50 -1.55
CA VAL A 149 -2.79 -11.74 -3.00
C VAL A 149 -3.38 -10.52 -3.71
N PRO A 150 -3.10 -10.29 -5.01
CA PRO A 150 -2.12 -10.99 -5.84
C PRO A 150 -0.69 -10.75 -5.38
N LEU A 151 0.16 -11.77 -5.53
CA LEU A 151 1.54 -11.70 -5.04
C LEU A 151 2.44 -11.03 -6.05
N PHE A 152 3.09 -9.94 -5.65
CA PHE A 152 4.10 -9.22 -6.41
C PHE A 152 5.41 -9.15 -5.63
N ARG A 153 6.52 -9.19 -6.34
CA ARG A 153 7.87 -8.99 -5.80
C ARG A 153 8.73 -8.30 -6.83
N SER A 154 9.74 -7.59 -6.35
CA SER A 154 10.70 -6.98 -7.24
C SER A 154 11.60 -8.02 -7.91
N LYS A 155 12.18 -7.63 -9.05
CA LYS A 155 13.05 -8.50 -9.85
C LYS A 155 14.21 -9.12 -9.08
N ASP A 156 14.69 -8.42 -8.04
CA ASP A 156 15.84 -8.86 -7.24
C ASP A 156 15.49 -10.05 -6.33
N PHE A 157 14.20 -10.29 -6.11
CA PHE A 157 13.71 -11.40 -5.29
C PHE A 157 13.09 -12.54 -6.10
N ILE A 158 13.00 -12.42 -7.42
CA ILE A 158 12.50 -13.50 -8.27
C ILE A 158 13.41 -14.74 -8.17
N GLY A 159 12.84 -15.86 -7.69
CA GLY A 159 13.56 -17.14 -7.57
C GLY A 159 14.59 -17.18 -6.43
N LYS A 160 14.53 -16.26 -5.47
CA LYS A 160 15.40 -16.30 -4.27
C LYS A 160 15.01 -17.45 -3.35
N SER A 161 13.72 -17.64 -3.12
CA SER A 161 13.21 -18.69 -2.27
C SER A 161 12.97 -20.00 -3.02
N LYS A 162 13.20 -21.12 -2.34
CA LYS A 162 12.81 -22.45 -2.83
C LYS A 162 11.30 -22.72 -2.71
N LEU A 163 10.56 -21.82 -2.05
CA LEU A 163 9.12 -21.91 -1.83
C LEU A 163 8.29 -21.14 -2.86
N GLY A 164 8.90 -20.80 -4.01
CA GLY A 164 8.23 -20.10 -5.11
C GLY A 164 7.90 -18.63 -4.77
N ILE A 165 6.91 -18.07 -5.47
CA ILE A 165 6.57 -16.65 -5.36
C ILE A 165 6.24 -16.21 -3.93
N TYR A 166 5.54 -17.03 -3.16
CA TYR A 166 5.22 -16.70 -1.77
C TYR A 166 6.49 -16.55 -0.92
N GLY A 167 7.42 -17.48 -1.09
CA GLY A 167 8.71 -17.41 -0.40
C GLY A 167 9.54 -16.18 -0.84
N ASP A 168 9.57 -15.88 -2.14
CA ASP A 168 10.25 -14.68 -2.66
C ASP A 168 9.70 -13.39 -2.03
N VAL A 169 8.37 -13.30 -1.90
CA VAL A 169 7.68 -12.16 -1.25
C VAL A 169 8.04 -12.06 0.22
N ILE A 170 8.08 -13.17 0.95
CA ILE A 170 8.46 -13.16 2.37
C ILE A 170 9.92 -12.72 2.54
N GLU A 171 10.83 -13.19 1.69
CA GLU A 171 12.24 -12.75 1.72
C GLU A 171 12.38 -11.25 1.42
N GLU A 172 11.55 -10.69 0.54
CA GLU A 172 11.56 -9.25 0.27
C GLU A 172 11.02 -8.43 1.46
N ILE A 173 9.99 -8.92 2.15
CA ILE A 173 9.48 -8.29 3.39
C ILE A 173 10.56 -8.33 4.48
N ASP A 174 11.20 -9.48 4.67
CA ASP A 174 12.28 -9.64 5.65
C ASP A 174 13.45 -8.69 5.35
N TRP A 175 13.87 -8.60 4.08
CA TRP A 175 14.84 -7.62 3.62
C TRP A 175 14.41 -6.19 3.98
N SER A 176 13.15 -5.82 3.71
CA SER A 176 12.61 -4.50 4.02
C SER A 176 12.71 -4.17 5.50
N VAL A 177 12.29 -5.11 6.36
CA VAL A 177 12.41 -4.97 7.82
C VAL A 177 13.88 -4.81 8.22
N GLY A 178 14.79 -5.62 7.63
CA GLY A 178 16.23 -5.51 7.86
C GLY A 178 16.81 -4.14 7.50
N GLN A 179 16.31 -3.48 6.44
CA GLN A 179 16.73 -2.11 6.09
C GLN A 179 16.28 -1.07 7.13
N ILE A 180 15.14 -1.27 7.77
CA ILE A 180 14.55 -0.33 8.72
C ILE A 180 15.20 -0.43 10.11
N VAL A 181 15.61 -1.63 10.53
CA VAL A 181 16.11 -1.85 11.91
C VAL A 181 17.64 -1.82 12.03
N ASN A 182 18.38 -1.77 10.93
CA ASN A 182 19.85 -1.66 10.90
C ASN A 182 20.31 -0.22 10.68
#